data_8a47737dddb7c48226fee1f8053bad82
#
_entry.id   8a47737dddb7c48226fee1f8053bad82
#
_cell.length_a   1.000
_cell.length_b   1.000
_cell.length_c   1.000
_cell.angle_alpha   90.00
_cell.angle_beta   90.00
_cell.angle_gamma   90.00
#
_symmetry.space_group_name_H-M   'P 1'
#
loop_
_entity.id
_entity.type
_entity.pdbx_description
1 polymer ?
#
loop_
_entity_poly.entity_id
_entity_poly.type
_entity_poly.pdbx_seq_one_letter_code
_entity_poly.pdbx_strand_id
1 'polypeptide(L)'
;MFPTGSSEFTTDQYSLGPAGVAAFIGKEYIFGALGQHWWDIAEAEDDAPDVNQSNAQVFYFKNFPGGWQVGGAPQIEVDWEADSGDKWAVPIGLGVQKTQIMFGKLPVKFGVEVQHYVVDRDTFGNEWRIQFTVAPILPNFIGNLLKGCPAMSIGGC
;
A
#
# COMPACT_ATOMS: atom_id res chain seq x y z
N MET A 1 2.14 -2.85 -15.11
CA MET A 1 0.86 -2.13 -15.21
C MET A 1 0.35 -2.31 -16.64
N PHE A 2 -0.95 -2.41 -16.87
CA PHE A 2 -1.51 -2.58 -18.21
C PHE A 2 -2.48 -1.43 -18.47
N PRO A 3 -2.49 -0.83 -19.66
CA PRO A 3 -3.41 0.25 -20.03
C PRO A 3 -4.83 -0.33 -20.24
N THR A 4 -5.63 -0.39 -19.18
CA THR A 4 -6.99 -0.98 -19.23
C THR A 4 -8.10 0.06 -19.01
N GLY A 5 -7.77 1.34 -19.00
CA GLY A 5 -8.70 2.47 -18.86
C GLY A 5 -8.82 3.30 -20.13
N SER A 6 -9.64 4.37 -20.10
CA SER A 6 -9.61 5.41 -21.12
C SER A 6 -8.33 6.24 -21.00
N SER A 7 -7.83 6.78 -22.11
CA SER A 7 -6.58 7.56 -22.21
C SER A 7 -6.50 8.75 -21.23
N GLU A 8 -7.64 9.23 -20.72
CA GLU A 8 -7.68 10.30 -19.70
C GLU A 8 -7.25 9.84 -18.29
N PHE A 9 -7.18 8.53 -18.02
CA PHE A 9 -6.92 7.94 -16.69
C PHE A 9 -5.79 6.90 -16.68
N THR A 10 -5.14 6.67 -17.81
CA THR A 10 -4.01 5.73 -17.93
C THR A 10 -2.80 6.42 -18.54
N THR A 11 -1.62 5.91 -18.23
CA THR A 11 -0.38 6.37 -18.85
C THR A 11 -0.18 5.82 -20.26
N ASP A 12 -1.12 4.99 -20.77
CA ASP A 12 -1.08 4.31 -22.06
C ASP A 12 0.25 3.58 -22.35
N GLN A 13 0.89 3.08 -21.26
CA GLN A 13 2.14 2.36 -21.30
C GLN A 13 2.07 1.01 -20.60
N TYR A 14 2.83 0.06 -21.11
CA TYR A 14 3.09 -1.22 -20.43
C TYR A 14 4.30 -1.05 -19.50
N SER A 15 4.09 -1.12 -18.20
CA SER A 15 5.16 -1.00 -17.22
C SER A 15 5.37 -2.30 -16.46
N LEU A 16 6.63 -2.67 -16.26
CA LEU A 16 7.08 -3.83 -15.49
C LEU A 16 8.15 -3.40 -14.50
N GLY A 17 8.24 -4.10 -13.39
CA GLY A 17 9.31 -3.87 -12.43
C GLY A 17 9.27 -4.79 -11.23
N PRO A 18 10.39 -4.86 -10.46
CA PRO A 18 10.48 -5.67 -9.28
C PRO A 18 9.72 -5.06 -8.10
N ALA A 19 9.23 -5.91 -7.21
CA ALA A 19 8.72 -5.52 -5.91
C ALA A 19 9.30 -6.45 -4.84
N GLY A 20 9.55 -5.89 -3.66
CA GLY A 20 10.05 -6.64 -2.51
C GLY A 20 9.48 -6.11 -1.21
N VAL A 21 9.30 -6.99 -0.23
CA VAL A 21 8.84 -6.64 1.10
C VAL A 21 9.72 -7.29 2.15
N ALA A 22 10.06 -6.51 3.19
CA ALA A 22 10.69 -7.01 4.40
C ALA A 22 9.89 -6.50 5.61
N ALA A 23 9.52 -7.40 6.52
CA ALA A 23 8.71 -7.06 7.67
C ALA A 23 9.08 -7.87 8.90
N PHE A 24 9.00 -7.21 10.06
CA PHE A 24 8.99 -7.85 11.36
C PHE A 24 7.56 -7.83 11.91
N ILE A 25 7.06 -9.01 12.27
CA ILE A 25 5.71 -9.16 12.82
C ILE A 25 5.80 -9.76 14.21
N GLY A 26 5.72 -8.91 15.23
CA GLY A 26 5.74 -9.28 16.63
C GLY A 26 4.37 -9.14 17.29
N LYS A 27 4.28 -9.54 18.56
CA LYS A 27 3.04 -9.40 19.34
C LYS A 27 2.69 -7.93 19.62
N GLU A 28 3.69 -7.13 19.94
CA GLU A 28 3.53 -5.72 20.32
C GLU A 28 3.78 -4.75 19.16
N TYR A 29 4.68 -5.11 18.24
CA TYR A 29 5.11 -4.24 17.16
C TYR A 29 5.07 -4.97 15.83
N ILE A 30 4.66 -4.23 14.81
CA ILE A 30 4.75 -4.61 13.40
C ILE A 30 5.45 -3.45 12.69
N PHE A 31 6.54 -3.74 11.99
CA PHE A 31 7.20 -2.74 11.17
C PHE A 31 7.88 -3.38 9.97
N GLY A 32 8.01 -2.60 8.91
CA GLY A 32 8.64 -3.07 7.70
C GLY A 32 8.56 -2.06 6.58
N ALA A 33 9.02 -2.49 5.42
CA ALA A 33 8.95 -1.72 4.21
C ALA A 33 8.62 -2.62 3.01
N LEU A 34 7.84 -2.07 2.09
CA LEU A 34 7.60 -2.61 0.76
C LEU A 34 8.19 -1.62 -0.23
N GLY A 35 9.07 -2.10 -1.11
CA GLY A 35 9.63 -1.31 -2.21
C GLY A 35 9.21 -1.89 -3.54
N GLN A 36 8.98 -1.04 -4.52
CA GLN A 36 8.66 -1.43 -5.88
C GLN A 36 9.15 -0.35 -6.84
N HIS A 37 9.46 -0.79 -8.03
CA HIS A 37 9.92 0.09 -9.09
C HIS A 37 9.30 -0.36 -10.41
N TRP A 38 8.98 0.58 -11.29
CA TRP A 38 8.42 0.31 -12.61
C TRP A 38 9.15 1.08 -13.69
N TRP A 39 9.43 0.39 -14.78
CA TRP A 39 9.87 0.95 -16.04
C TRP A 39 8.82 0.71 -17.10
N ASP A 40 8.72 1.58 -18.04
CA ASP A 40 8.04 1.32 -19.30
C ASP A 40 8.80 0.24 -20.10
N ILE A 41 8.07 -0.67 -20.70
CA ILE A 41 8.62 -1.75 -21.54
C ILE A 41 8.07 -1.72 -22.95
N ALA A 42 6.95 -1.06 -23.16
CA ALA A 42 6.33 -0.83 -24.46
C ALA A 42 5.29 0.28 -24.34
N GLU A 43 5.18 1.07 -25.38
CA GLU A 43 4.14 2.07 -25.56
C GLU A 43 2.87 1.40 -26.12
N ALA A 44 1.70 1.80 -25.61
CA ALA A 44 0.41 1.38 -26.16
C ALA A 44 -0.09 2.37 -27.24
N GLU A 45 0.33 3.63 -27.13
CA GLU A 45 0.08 4.69 -28.11
C GLU A 45 1.38 5.44 -28.40
N ASP A 46 1.53 5.94 -29.64
CA ASP A 46 2.63 6.81 -30.01
C ASP A 46 2.57 8.11 -29.18
N ASP A 47 3.70 8.57 -28.65
CA ASP A 47 3.84 9.76 -27.78
C ASP A 47 3.37 9.58 -26.31
N ALA A 48 3.20 8.36 -25.80
CA ALA A 48 2.94 8.13 -24.39
C ALA A 48 4.16 8.55 -23.51
N PRO A 49 3.94 9.20 -22.36
CA PRO A 49 5.04 9.67 -21.50
C PRO A 49 5.81 8.50 -20.88
N ASP A 50 7.13 8.59 -20.84
CA ASP A 50 7.99 7.59 -20.22
C ASP A 50 7.61 7.34 -18.75
N VAL A 51 7.66 6.09 -18.31
CA VAL A 51 7.38 5.69 -16.93
C VAL A 51 8.63 5.13 -16.28
N ASN A 52 9.13 5.86 -15.30
CA ASN A 52 10.26 5.44 -14.47
C ASN A 52 9.97 5.87 -13.02
N GLN A 53 9.30 5.00 -12.27
CA GLN A 53 8.76 5.35 -10.97
C GLN A 53 9.15 4.35 -9.90
N SER A 54 9.44 4.86 -8.70
CA SER A 54 9.68 4.05 -7.50
C SER A 54 8.67 4.39 -6.41
N ASN A 55 8.23 3.35 -5.70
CA ASN A 55 7.41 3.48 -4.51
C ASN A 55 8.07 2.74 -3.34
N ALA A 56 8.07 3.36 -2.18
CA ALA A 56 8.48 2.73 -0.94
C ALA A 56 7.44 3.00 0.16
N GLN A 57 6.71 1.97 0.57
CA GLN A 57 5.78 2.06 1.69
C GLN A 57 6.48 1.59 2.97
N VAL A 58 6.62 2.47 3.94
CA VAL A 58 7.13 2.15 5.28
C VAL A 58 5.95 2.01 6.21
N PHE A 59 5.85 0.89 6.91
CA PHE A 59 4.76 0.67 7.86
C PHE A 59 5.30 0.35 9.25
N TYR A 60 4.66 0.93 10.26
CA TYR A 60 5.04 0.80 11.66
C TYR A 60 3.80 0.91 12.55
N PHE A 61 3.52 -0.15 13.30
CA PHE A 61 2.36 -0.23 14.18
C PHE A 61 2.74 -0.78 15.53
N LYS A 62 2.17 -0.20 16.58
CA LYS A 62 2.15 -0.76 17.92
C LYS A 62 0.77 -1.36 18.20
N ASN A 63 0.76 -2.60 18.66
CA ASN A 63 -0.45 -3.34 19.01
C ASN A 63 -0.85 -3.08 20.45
N PHE A 64 -2.14 -2.89 20.69
CA PHE A 64 -2.74 -2.72 21.99
C PHE A 64 -3.85 -3.77 22.23
N PRO A 65 -4.21 -4.05 23.51
CA PRO A 65 -5.30 -4.94 23.84
C PRO A 65 -6.61 -4.53 23.15
N GLY A 66 -7.47 -5.51 22.86
CA GLY A 66 -8.77 -5.26 22.23
C GLY A 66 -8.73 -5.01 20.73
N GLY A 67 -7.61 -5.35 20.05
CA GLY A 67 -7.48 -5.24 18.59
C GLY A 67 -7.16 -3.83 18.10
N TRP A 68 -6.71 -2.95 18.97
CA TRP A 68 -6.25 -1.62 18.61
C TRP A 68 -4.81 -1.61 18.13
N GLN A 69 -4.51 -0.75 17.16
CA GLN A 69 -3.18 -0.48 16.66
C GLN A 69 -3.00 1.03 16.48
N VAL A 70 -1.82 1.53 16.83
CA VAL A 70 -1.42 2.92 16.57
C VAL A 70 -0.14 2.88 15.74
N GLY A 71 -0.08 3.68 14.69
CA GLY A 71 1.04 3.72 13.76
C GLY A 71 0.65 4.31 12.43
N GLY A 72 1.41 4.04 11.39
CA GLY A 72 1.15 4.54 10.05
C GLY A 72 1.76 3.65 8.97
N ALA A 73 1.35 3.92 7.74
CA ALA A 73 1.88 3.26 6.55
C ALA A 73 2.06 4.27 5.41
N PRO A 74 2.85 5.35 5.62
CA PRO A 74 3.11 6.33 4.60
C PRO A 74 3.83 5.71 3.40
N GLN A 75 3.51 6.21 2.20
CA GLN A 75 4.10 5.78 0.94
C GLN A 75 4.92 6.91 0.34
N ILE A 76 6.22 6.69 0.21
CA ILE A 76 7.15 7.57 -0.50
C ILE A 76 7.03 7.26 -1.99
N GLU A 77 6.90 8.29 -2.79
CA GLU A 77 6.80 8.17 -4.24
C GLU A 77 7.93 8.97 -4.91
N VAL A 78 8.52 8.38 -5.94
CA VAL A 78 9.57 9.00 -6.74
C VAL A 78 9.22 8.82 -8.20
N ASP A 79 9.13 9.91 -8.92
CA ASP A 79 9.03 9.93 -10.38
C ASP A 79 10.38 10.40 -10.93
N TRP A 80 11.10 9.52 -11.61
CA TRP A 80 12.45 9.81 -12.08
C TRP A 80 12.46 10.66 -13.34
N GLU A 81 11.35 10.67 -14.10
CA GLU A 81 11.20 11.47 -15.32
C GLU A 81 10.70 12.89 -15.03
N ALA A 82 10.11 13.12 -13.85
CA ALA A 82 9.63 14.44 -13.46
C ALA A 82 10.79 15.43 -13.20
N ASP A 83 10.50 16.72 -13.35
CA ASP A 83 11.40 17.81 -12.99
C ASP A 83 11.80 17.76 -11.51
N SER A 84 12.91 18.39 -11.15
CA SER A 84 13.49 18.28 -9.79
C SER A 84 12.52 18.67 -8.66
N GLY A 85 11.59 19.60 -8.90
CA GLY A 85 10.58 20.02 -7.93
C GLY A 85 9.40 19.05 -7.80
N ASP A 86 9.13 18.24 -8.81
CA ASP A 86 8.00 17.29 -8.87
C ASP A 86 8.42 15.83 -8.68
N LYS A 87 9.71 15.58 -8.47
CA LYS A 87 10.28 14.23 -8.42
C LYS A 87 9.86 13.43 -7.18
N TRP A 88 9.82 14.04 -6.02
CA TRP A 88 9.65 13.37 -4.74
C TRP A 88 8.34 13.75 -4.06
N ALA A 89 7.64 12.75 -3.51
CA ALA A 89 6.57 12.95 -2.55
C ALA A 89 6.86 12.09 -1.31
N VAL A 90 7.13 12.74 -0.17
CA VAL A 90 7.55 12.07 1.07
C VAL A 90 6.59 12.43 2.19
N PRO A 91 5.58 11.59 2.49
CA PRO A 91 4.70 11.77 3.63
C PRO A 91 5.29 11.19 4.91
N ILE A 92 4.93 11.80 6.04
CA ILE A 92 4.98 11.19 7.37
C ILE A 92 3.55 11.09 7.89
N GLY A 93 3.20 10.03 8.59
CA GLY A 93 1.81 9.81 8.98
C GLY A 93 1.67 9.09 10.31
N LEU A 94 0.55 9.33 10.97
CA LEU A 94 0.15 8.62 12.16
C LEU A 94 -1.35 8.37 12.12
N GLY A 95 -1.75 7.19 12.54
CA GLY A 95 -3.14 6.78 12.54
C GLY A 95 -3.48 5.82 13.66
N VAL A 96 -4.75 5.54 13.78
CA VAL A 96 -5.28 4.54 14.68
C VAL A 96 -6.14 3.56 13.89
N GLN A 97 -5.99 2.29 14.20
CA GLN A 97 -6.74 1.21 13.57
C GLN A 97 -7.34 0.31 14.65
N LYS A 98 -8.47 -0.30 14.33
CA LYS A 98 -9.13 -1.30 15.17
C LYS A 98 -9.59 -2.48 14.33
N THR A 99 -9.21 -3.68 14.76
CA THR A 99 -9.76 -4.91 14.20
C THR A 99 -10.90 -5.39 15.07
N GLN A 100 -12.06 -5.58 14.49
CA GLN A 100 -13.27 -6.06 15.15
C GLN A 100 -13.90 -7.22 14.39
N ILE A 101 -14.40 -8.21 15.12
CA ILE A 101 -15.13 -9.32 14.49
C ILE A 101 -16.54 -8.83 14.13
N MET A 102 -16.85 -8.86 12.83
CA MET A 102 -18.14 -8.53 12.28
C MET A 102 -18.88 -9.80 11.89
N PHE A 103 -20.23 -9.77 11.97
CA PHE A 103 -21.09 -10.91 11.59
C PHE A 103 -20.70 -12.23 12.28
N GLY A 104 -20.11 -12.16 13.49
CA GLY A 104 -19.71 -13.29 14.30
C GLY A 104 -18.50 -14.10 13.81
N LYS A 105 -17.94 -13.84 12.63
CA LYS A 105 -16.85 -14.64 12.03
C LYS A 105 -15.81 -13.86 11.24
N LEU A 106 -16.13 -12.69 10.73
CA LEU A 106 -15.23 -11.95 9.84
C LEU A 106 -14.51 -10.84 10.61
N PRO A 107 -13.18 -10.95 10.82
CA PRO A 107 -12.42 -9.82 11.34
C PRO A 107 -12.33 -8.73 10.28
N VAL A 108 -12.72 -7.52 10.63
CA VAL A 108 -12.64 -6.34 9.77
C VAL A 108 -11.78 -5.30 10.48
N LYS A 109 -10.81 -4.77 9.77
CA LYS A 109 -9.95 -3.68 10.21
C LYS A 109 -10.57 -2.36 9.77
N PHE A 110 -10.74 -1.44 10.69
CA PHE A 110 -11.10 -0.05 10.46
C PHE A 110 -9.95 0.83 10.87
N GLY A 111 -9.63 1.85 10.09
CA GLY A 111 -8.54 2.74 10.41
C GLY A 111 -8.74 4.14 9.87
N VAL A 112 -8.10 5.09 10.52
CA VAL A 112 -7.91 6.45 10.04
C VAL A 112 -6.44 6.81 10.25
N GLU A 113 -5.82 7.39 9.22
CA GLU A 113 -4.45 7.87 9.23
C GLU A 113 -4.41 9.28 8.66
N VAL A 114 -3.65 10.14 9.31
CA VAL A 114 -3.35 11.50 8.85
C VAL A 114 -1.88 11.52 8.45
N GLN A 115 -1.63 12.00 7.26
CA GLN A 115 -0.28 12.12 6.69
C GLN A 115 -0.02 13.56 6.31
N HIS A 116 1.19 14.03 6.56
CA HIS A 116 1.70 15.33 6.13
C HIS A 116 2.89 15.10 5.21
N TYR A 117 2.90 15.75 4.07
CA TYR A 117 3.98 15.68 3.11
C TYR A 117 5.10 16.64 3.55
N VAL A 118 6.26 16.09 3.91
CA VAL A 118 7.45 16.88 4.27
C VAL A 118 8.31 17.24 3.05
N VAL A 119 8.13 16.49 1.96
CA VAL A 119 8.56 16.84 0.61
C VAL A 119 7.35 16.62 -0.27
N ASP A 120 6.96 17.64 -0.99
CA ASP A 120 5.79 17.66 -1.84
C ASP A 120 6.16 18.06 -3.26
N ARG A 121 5.30 17.72 -4.22
CA ARG A 121 5.45 18.11 -5.62
C ARG A 121 4.95 19.53 -5.81
N ASP A 122 5.68 20.33 -6.58
CA ASP A 122 5.37 21.74 -6.80
C ASP A 122 4.04 21.93 -7.60
N THR A 123 3.75 21.01 -8.52
CA THR A 123 2.62 21.16 -9.46
C THR A 123 1.29 20.68 -8.89
N PHE A 124 1.27 19.57 -8.14
CA PHE A 124 0.05 18.96 -7.57
C PHE A 124 0.28 18.42 -6.16
N GLY A 125 1.00 19.16 -5.34
CA GLY A 125 1.29 18.78 -3.97
C GLY A 125 0.09 18.94 -3.04
N ASN A 126 -0.14 17.90 -2.22
CA ASN A 126 -1.11 17.96 -1.13
C ASN A 126 -0.35 17.98 0.19
N GLU A 127 -0.37 19.10 0.90
CA GLU A 127 0.30 19.18 2.22
C GLU A 127 -0.21 18.12 3.20
N TRP A 128 -1.49 17.77 3.12
CA TRP A 128 -2.14 16.83 4.04
C TRP A 128 -2.96 15.79 3.30
N ARG A 129 -2.89 14.54 3.81
CA ARG A 129 -3.71 13.41 3.35
C ARG A 129 -4.41 12.79 4.54
N ILE A 130 -5.72 12.57 4.43
CA ILE A 130 -6.48 11.76 5.41
C ILE A 130 -6.90 10.49 4.70
N GLN A 131 -6.52 9.35 5.27
CA GLN A 131 -6.83 8.04 4.71
C GLN A 131 -7.75 7.26 5.65
N PHE A 132 -8.87 6.78 5.12
CA PHE A 132 -9.76 5.86 5.80
C PHE A 132 -9.55 4.45 5.26
N THR A 133 -9.42 3.48 6.16
CA THR A 133 -9.22 2.08 5.82
C THR A 133 -10.37 1.23 6.34
N VAL A 134 -10.97 0.44 5.46
CA VAL A 134 -11.88 -0.63 5.82
C VAL A 134 -11.43 -1.88 5.08
N ALA A 135 -10.87 -2.86 5.82
CA ALA A 135 -10.27 -4.05 5.22
C ALA A 135 -10.76 -5.32 5.91
N PRO A 136 -11.50 -6.20 5.23
CA PRO A 136 -11.80 -7.53 5.73
C PRO A 136 -10.51 -8.37 5.76
N ILE A 137 -10.24 -9.04 6.88
CA ILE A 137 -9.12 -9.96 7.04
C ILE A 137 -9.63 -11.36 6.71
N LEU A 138 -9.27 -11.83 5.53
CA LEU A 138 -9.63 -13.17 5.11
C LEU A 138 -8.70 -14.20 5.76
N PRO A 139 -9.21 -15.34 6.22
CA PRO A 139 -8.37 -16.44 6.67
C PRO A 139 -7.47 -16.91 5.52
N ASN A 140 -6.36 -17.56 5.85
CA ASN A 140 -5.42 -18.08 4.85
C ASN A 140 -6.05 -19.22 4.03
N PHE A 141 -6.93 -18.83 3.11
CA PHE A 141 -7.69 -19.73 2.25
C PHE A 141 -6.77 -20.61 1.38
N ILE A 142 -5.75 -20.00 0.78
CA ILE A 142 -4.84 -20.70 -0.13
C ILE A 142 -3.97 -21.71 0.66
N GLY A 143 -3.44 -21.31 1.81
CA GLY A 143 -2.64 -22.20 2.65
C GLY A 143 -3.44 -23.38 3.18
N ASN A 144 -4.70 -23.18 3.52
CA ASN A 144 -5.60 -24.24 3.96
C ASN A 144 -5.96 -25.19 2.81
N LEU A 145 -6.21 -24.65 1.61
CA LEU A 145 -6.50 -25.44 0.41
C LEU A 145 -5.32 -26.36 0.05
N LEU A 146 -4.08 -25.85 0.09
CA LEU A 146 -2.86 -26.61 -0.20
C LEU A 146 -2.57 -27.69 0.83
N LYS A 147 -3.04 -27.55 2.07
CA LYS A 147 -2.90 -28.54 3.14
C LYS A 147 -4.07 -29.52 3.23
N GLY A 148 -5.06 -29.44 2.35
CA GLY A 148 -6.26 -30.26 2.39
C GLY A 148 -7.20 -29.95 3.55
N CYS A 149 -7.06 -28.80 4.19
CA CYS A 149 -7.90 -28.37 5.30
C CYS A 149 -9.17 -27.68 4.81
N PRO A 150 -10.30 -27.72 5.58
CA PRO A 150 -11.48 -26.98 5.21
C PRO A 150 -11.20 -25.48 5.14
N ALA A 151 -11.74 -24.82 4.12
CA ALA A 151 -11.43 -23.42 3.72
C ALA A 151 -11.65 -22.35 4.81
N MET A 152 -12.29 -22.68 5.94
CA MET A 152 -12.63 -21.76 7.03
C MET A 152 -11.97 -22.11 8.37
N SER A 153 -10.90 -22.90 8.40
CA SER A 153 -10.17 -23.20 9.64
C SER A 153 -9.33 -21.98 10.06
N ILE A 154 -9.76 -21.29 11.10
CA ILE A 154 -9.02 -20.21 11.78
C ILE A 154 -8.13 -20.85 12.85
N GLY A 155 -6.99 -21.38 12.44
CA GLY A 155 -6.05 -22.08 13.33
C GLY A 155 -5.60 -23.35 12.62
N GLY A 156 -4.31 -23.52 12.47
CA GLY A 156 -3.77 -24.63 11.67
C GLY A 156 -4.40 -25.99 11.95
N CYS A 157 -4.57 -26.78 10.92
CA CYS A 157 -4.87 -28.20 11.06
C CYS A 157 -3.75 -28.92 11.78
#